data_a1ef7b553f674cedfbb118ef85f20189
#
_entry.id   a1ef7b553f674cedfbb118ef85f20189
#
_cell.length_a   1.000
_cell.length_b   1.000
_cell.length_c   1.000
_cell.angle_alpha   90.00
_cell.angle_beta   90.00
_cell.angle_gamma   90.00
#
_symmetry.space_group_name_H-M   'P 1'
#
loop_
_entity.id
_entity.type
_entity.pdbx_description
1 polymer ?
#
loop_
_entity_poly.entity_id
_entity_poly.type
_entity_poly.pdbx_seq_one_letter_code
_entity_poly.pdbx_strand_id
1 'polypeptide(L)'
;MEFVEPKVFLVGETAIVEDGLAAYLQHVGAPTWTTDAPSGSEKLCEVYGRLCYRSFEPGLNPNVTRVRKGNANYLGHVLEVGHGSVIEHAVLNFVFADVSRVFTHELVRHRTGTAISHESLRFVRLDKLSAYVP
;
A
#
# COMPACT_ATOMS: atom_id res chain seq x y z
N MET A 1 -9.97 3.88 -36.75
CA MET A 1 -9.67 3.13 -35.53
C MET A 1 -8.26 3.50 -35.17
N GLU A 2 -8.05 3.95 -33.95
CA GLU A 2 -6.73 4.31 -33.41
C GLU A 2 -6.20 3.15 -32.59
N PHE A 3 -4.95 2.78 -32.79
CA PHE A 3 -4.29 1.76 -31.97
C PHE A 3 -3.66 2.43 -30.73
N VAL A 4 -3.88 1.84 -29.58
CA VAL A 4 -3.40 2.36 -28.28
C VAL A 4 -2.67 1.29 -27.51
N GLU A 5 -1.78 1.71 -26.61
CA GLU A 5 -1.08 0.85 -25.69
C GLU A 5 -1.61 1.07 -24.27
N PRO A 6 -1.79 -0.01 -23.48
CA PRO A 6 -2.20 0.10 -22.09
C PRO A 6 -1.22 0.92 -21.27
N LYS A 7 -1.76 1.74 -20.35
CA LYS A 7 -0.98 2.57 -19.43
C LYS A 7 -1.47 2.40 -18.02
N VAL A 8 -0.55 2.49 -17.07
CA VAL A 8 -0.83 2.43 -15.63
C VAL A 8 -0.24 3.66 -14.96
N PHE A 9 -1.05 4.32 -14.15
CA PHE A 9 -0.64 5.50 -13.38
C PHE A 9 -0.90 5.24 -11.89
N LEU A 10 0.11 5.40 -11.05
CA LEU A 10 -0.08 5.52 -9.60
C LEU A 10 -0.56 6.94 -9.31
N VAL A 11 -1.78 7.10 -8.81
CA VAL A 11 -2.42 8.40 -8.58
C VAL A 11 -2.66 8.71 -7.10
N GLY A 12 -2.44 7.74 -6.23
CA GLY A 12 -2.57 7.95 -4.79
C GLY A 12 -1.91 6.82 -4.00
N GLU A 13 -1.44 7.15 -2.82
CA GLU A 13 -0.88 6.22 -1.86
C GLU A 13 -1.22 6.61 -0.42
N THR A 14 -1.05 5.68 0.52
CA THR A 14 -1.22 5.93 1.95
C THR A 14 -0.22 6.97 2.44
N ALA A 15 -0.71 7.95 3.19
CA ALA A 15 0.09 8.95 3.89
C ALA A 15 0.00 8.78 5.42
N ILE A 16 1.04 9.21 6.13
CA ILE A 16 1.06 9.22 7.60
C ILE A 16 0.43 10.52 8.12
N VAL A 17 -0.34 10.39 9.20
CA VAL A 17 -0.74 11.52 10.04
C VAL A 17 0.32 11.66 11.15
N GLU A 18 1.33 12.50 10.89
CA GLU A 18 2.55 12.57 11.72
C GLU A 18 2.25 12.93 13.19
N ASP A 19 1.34 13.88 13.44
CA ASP A 19 0.97 14.26 14.81
C ASP A 19 0.30 13.10 15.56
N GLY A 20 -0.53 12.32 14.87
CA GLY A 20 -1.17 11.13 15.43
C GLY A 20 -0.15 10.04 15.77
N LEU A 21 0.80 9.81 14.88
CA LEU A 21 1.89 8.86 15.12
C LEU A 21 2.76 9.31 16.30
N ALA A 22 3.15 10.58 16.36
CA ALA A 22 3.96 11.13 17.46
C ALA A 22 3.24 10.98 18.81
N ALA A 23 1.96 11.31 18.87
CA ALA A 23 1.15 11.12 20.09
C ALA A 23 1.09 9.65 20.54
N TYR A 24 0.93 8.71 19.58
CA TYR A 24 0.95 7.30 19.85
C TYR A 24 2.31 6.82 20.39
N LEU A 25 3.40 7.21 19.75
CA LEU A 25 4.77 6.86 20.18
C LEU A 25 5.08 7.38 21.57
N GLN A 26 4.65 8.61 21.88
CA GLN A 26 4.74 9.17 23.23
C GLN A 26 3.97 8.30 24.24
N HIS A 27 2.75 7.92 23.90
CA HIS A 27 1.88 7.09 24.76
C HIS A 27 2.48 5.72 25.07
N VAL A 28 3.13 5.08 24.10
CA VAL A 28 3.71 3.74 24.28
C VAL A 28 5.14 3.76 24.85
N GLY A 29 5.72 4.93 25.07
CA GLY A 29 7.07 5.07 25.65
C GLY A 29 8.21 4.96 24.62
N ALA A 30 7.96 5.25 23.36
CA ALA A 30 8.95 5.24 22.29
C ALA A 30 9.01 6.59 21.52
N PRO A 31 9.07 7.75 22.21
CA PRO A 31 8.97 9.07 21.56
C PRO A 31 10.12 9.40 20.63
N THR A 32 11.24 8.70 20.75
CA THR A 32 12.44 8.93 19.92
C THR A 32 12.53 7.99 18.72
N TRP A 33 11.55 7.09 18.55
CA TRP A 33 11.56 6.17 17.43
C TRP A 33 11.44 6.91 16.10
N THR A 34 12.30 6.54 15.17
CA THR A 34 12.32 7.05 13.80
C THR A 34 12.52 5.91 12.80
N THR A 35 12.22 6.18 11.54
CA THR A 35 12.41 5.23 10.45
C THR A 35 13.00 5.93 9.23
N ASP A 36 13.70 5.16 8.41
CA ASP A 36 14.24 5.53 7.10
C ASP A 36 13.32 5.10 5.93
N ALA A 37 12.05 4.83 6.23
CA ALA A 37 11.05 4.43 5.23
C ALA A 37 10.95 5.47 4.10
N PRO A 38 11.06 5.07 2.82
CA PRO A 38 11.06 6.00 1.69
C PRO A 38 9.65 6.52 1.35
N SER A 39 8.59 5.87 1.82
CA SER A 39 7.20 6.27 1.56
C SER A 39 6.32 6.18 2.80
N GLY A 40 5.18 6.88 2.78
CA GLY A 40 4.17 6.80 3.83
C GLY A 40 3.60 5.39 3.99
N SER A 41 3.43 4.67 2.89
CA SER A 41 2.95 3.29 2.86
C SER A 41 3.90 2.35 3.60
N GLU A 42 5.20 2.40 3.32
CA GLU A 42 6.21 1.57 3.99
C GLU A 42 6.38 1.95 5.46
N LYS A 43 6.34 3.26 5.77
CA LYS A 43 6.35 3.73 7.15
C LYS A 43 5.18 3.17 7.94
N LEU A 44 3.97 3.18 7.36
CA LEU A 44 2.78 2.67 8.03
C LEU A 44 2.86 1.17 8.26
N CYS A 45 3.30 0.39 7.27
CA CYS A 45 3.54 -1.06 7.43
C CYS A 45 4.54 -1.33 8.56
N GLU A 46 5.66 -0.59 8.64
CA GLU A 46 6.62 -0.73 9.73
C GLU A 46 6.00 -0.41 11.09
N VAL A 47 5.24 0.69 11.19
CA VAL A 47 4.55 1.09 12.43
C VAL A 47 3.65 -0.04 12.93
N TYR A 48 2.78 -0.58 12.08
CA TYR A 48 1.85 -1.63 12.50
C TYR A 48 2.53 -2.97 12.77
N GLY A 49 3.57 -3.31 12.02
CA GLY A 49 4.38 -4.48 12.32
C GLY A 49 5.06 -4.37 13.69
N ARG A 50 5.64 -3.22 14.02
CA ARG A 50 6.25 -2.97 15.32
C ARG A 50 5.23 -2.90 16.45
N LEU A 51 4.02 -2.38 16.18
CA LEU A 51 2.92 -2.35 17.14
C LEU A 51 2.55 -3.76 17.58
N CYS A 52 2.43 -4.72 16.67
CA CYS A 52 2.08 -6.10 17.00
C CYS A 52 3.02 -6.74 18.03
N TYR A 53 4.31 -6.40 18.00
CA TYR A 53 5.34 -6.96 18.88
C TYR A 53 5.82 -6.00 19.95
N ARG A 54 5.33 -4.75 19.98
CA ARG A 54 5.86 -3.65 20.78
C ARG A 54 7.38 -3.51 20.60
N SER A 55 7.84 -3.61 19.36
CA SER A 55 9.26 -3.65 18.99
C SER A 55 9.80 -2.31 18.45
N PHE A 56 9.25 -1.19 18.89
CA PHE A 56 9.77 0.15 18.59
C PHE A 56 11.14 0.38 19.23
N GLU A 57 11.29 -0.01 20.49
CA GLU A 57 12.52 0.12 21.25
C GLU A 57 12.78 -1.12 22.12
N PRO A 58 14.06 -1.40 22.47
CA PRO A 58 14.38 -2.45 23.43
C PRO A 58 13.71 -2.17 24.78
N GLY A 59 13.16 -3.21 25.38
CA GLY A 59 12.55 -3.13 26.72
C GLY A 59 11.04 -2.84 26.72
N LEU A 60 10.41 -2.41 25.62
CA LEU A 60 8.96 -2.28 25.53
C LEU A 60 8.23 -3.62 25.58
N ASN A 61 8.89 -4.68 25.19
CA ASN A 61 8.42 -6.05 25.27
C ASN A 61 9.58 -6.93 25.77
N PRO A 62 9.43 -7.62 26.91
CA PRO A 62 10.51 -8.46 27.49
C PRO A 62 10.99 -9.57 26.55
N ASN A 63 10.15 -10.02 25.62
CA ASN A 63 10.48 -11.05 24.64
C ASN A 63 11.26 -10.50 23.43
N VAL A 64 11.35 -9.18 23.28
CA VAL A 64 12.10 -8.53 22.19
C VAL A 64 13.48 -8.16 22.69
N THR A 65 14.44 -9.01 22.42
CA THR A 65 15.86 -8.81 22.84
C THR A 65 16.65 -7.98 21.84
N ARG A 66 16.17 -7.87 20.60
CA ARG A 66 16.82 -7.12 19.53
C ARG A 66 15.79 -6.43 18.62
N VAL A 67 15.98 -5.15 18.37
CA VAL A 67 15.19 -4.38 17.40
C VAL A 67 15.96 -4.31 16.08
N ARG A 68 15.31 -4.75 14.97
CA ARG A 68 15.89 -4.59 13.64
C ARG A 68 15.90 -3.11 13.25
N LYS A 69 17.04 -2.65 12.77
CA LYS A 69 17.22 -1.28 12.25
C LYS A 69 17.00 -1.28 10.73
N GLY A 70 16.45 -0.16 10.24
CA GLY A 70 16.18 0.07 8.82
C GLY A 70 14.86 -0.54 8.36
N ASN A 71 14.05 0.26 7.66
CA ASN A 71 12.73 -0.10 7.16
C ASN A 71 12.80 -1.30 6.20
N ALA A 72 13.68 -1.26 5.19
CA ALA A 72 13.82 -2.32 4.21
C ALA A 72 14.18 -3.67 4.85
N ASN A 73 15.10 -3.68 5.84
CA ASN A 73 15.46 -4.90 6.56
C ASN A 73 14.31 -5.42 7.43
N TYR A 74 13.52 -4.52 8.00
CA TYR A 74 12.38 -4.88 8.82
C TYR A 74 11.27 -5.49 7.97
N LEU A 75 10.86 -4.81 6.90
CA LEU A 75 9.79 -5.29 6.01
C LEU A 75 10.21 -6.54 5.24
N GLY A 76 11.47 -6.65 4.82
CA GLY A 76 12.00 -7.87 4.21
C GLY A 76 11.82 -9.08 5.13
N HIS A 77 12.11 -8.94 6.42
CA HIS A 77 11.86 -10.01 7.37
C HIS A 77 10.37 -10.30 7.59
N VAL A 78 9.51 -9.29 7.63
CA VAL A 78 8.05 -9.46 7.72
C VAL A 78 7.54 -10.31 6.57
N LEU A 79 8.04 -10.09 5.35
CA LEU A 79 7.70 -10.88 4.17
C LEU A 79 8.26 -12.30 4.23
N GLU A 80 9.53 -12.46 4.66
CA GLU A 80 10.20 -13.76 4.80
C GLU A 80 9.44 -14.71 5.75
N VAL A 81 8.94 -14.18 6.87
CA VAL A 81 8.17 -14.98 7.85
C VAL A 81 6.67 -15.06 7.52
N GLY A 82 6.22 -14.50 6.41
CA GLY A 82 4.84 -14.62 5.93
C GLY A 82 3.80 -13.79 6.70
N HIS A 83 4.20 -12.69 7.37
CA HIS A 83 3.28 -11.79 8.07
C HIS A 83 2.60 -10.80 7.11
N GLY A 84 1.87 -11.33 6.10
CA GLY A 84 1.26 -10.55 5.02
C GLY A 84 0.26 -9.48 5.47
N SER A 85 -0.45 -9.72 6.59
CA SER A 85 -1.42 -8.74 7.13
C SER A 85 -0.82 -7.37 7.46
N VAL A 86 0.47 -7.30 7.76
CA VAL A 86 1.17 -6.03 7.99
C VAL A 86 1.23 -5.18 6.72
N ILE A 87 1.37 -5.82 5.57
CA ILE A 87 1.48 -5.12 4.28
C ILE A 87 0.12 -4.60 3.79
N GLU A 88 -0.99 -5.17 4.27
CA GLU A 88 -2.35 -4.72 3.92
C GLU A 88 -2.66 -3.29 4.40
N HIS A 89 -1.86 -2.72 5.29
CA HIS A 89 -1.97 -1.31 5.68
C HIS A 89 -1.53 -0.33 4.59
N ALA A 90 -0.78 -0.79 3.58
CA ALA A 90 -0.42 0.02 2.41
C ALA A 90 -1.55 -0.02 1.37
N VAL A 91 -2.14 1.13 1.07
CA VAL A 91 -3.16 1.27 0.03
C VAL A 91 -2.59 2.10 -1.11
N LEU A 92 -2.67 1.56 -2.32
CA LEU A 92 -2.21 2.21 -3.55
C LEU A 92 -3.40 2.39 -4.50
N ASN A 93 -3.50 3.54 -5.13
CA ASN A 93 -4.56 3.85 -6.07
C ASN A 93 -3.97 3.98 -7.48
N PHE A 94 -4.47 3.15 -8.40
CA PHE A 94 -4.03 3.12 -9.80
C PHE A 94 -5.13 3.54 -10.75
N VAL A 95 -4.75 4.21 -11.83
CA VAL A 95 -5.57 4.38 -13.02
C VAL A 95 -4.99 3.53 -14.14
N PHE A 96 -5.82 2.67 -14.71
CA PHE A 96 -5.51 1.91 -15.90
C PHE A 96 -6.20 2.60 -17.08
N ALA A 97 -5.43 3.09 -18.04
CA ALA A 97 -5.92 3.73 -19.24
C ALA A 97 -5.67 2.84 -20.47
N ASP A 98 -6.49 2.99 -21.48
CA ASP A 98 -6.38 2.29 -22.77
C ASP A 98 -6.38 0.75 -22.62
N VAL A 99 -7.10 0.23 -21.62
CA VAL A 99 -7.25 -1.20 -21.36
C VAL A 99 -8.56 -1.73 -21.93
N SER A 100 -8.57 -3.01 -22.32
CA SER A 100 -9.76 -3.66 -22.87
C SER A 100 -10.86 -3.87 -21.81
N ARG A 101 -12.12 -3.98 -22.25
CA ARG A 101 -13.23 -4.40 -21.39
C ARG A 101 -13.08 -5.83 -20.87
N VAL A 102 -12.40 -6.69 -21.61
CA VAL A 102 -12.07 -8.04 -21.13
C VAL A 102 -11.21 -7.94 -19.88
N PHE A 103 -10.15 -7.13 -19.92
CA PHE A 103 -9.30 -6.88 -18.75
C PHE A 103 -10.09 -6.33 -17.55
N THR A 104 -10.91 -5.30 -17.76
CA THR A 104 -11.67 -4.69 -16.65
C THR A 104 -12.73 -5.62 -16.07
N HIS A 105 -13.34 -6.50 -16.89
CA HIS A 105 -14.30 -7.49 -16.43
C HIS A 105 -13.66 -8.60 -15.60
N GLU A 106 -12.42 -8.98 -15.90
CA GLU A 106 -11.67 -9.92 -15.06
C GLU A 106 -11.19 -9.23 -13.78
N LEU A 107 -10.63 -8.01 -13.88
CA LEU A 107 -10.13 -7.26 -12.74
C LEU A 107 -11.21 -7.03 -11.67
N VAL A 108 -12.43 -6.66 -12.06
CA VAL A 108 -13.54 -6.36 -11.13
C VAL A 108 -13.99 -7.56 -10.30
N ARG A 109 -13.58 -8.78 -10.68
CA ARG A 109 -13.89 -10.01 -9.92
C ARG A 109 -12.99 -10.20 -8.71
N HIS A 110 -11.81 -9.58 -8.69
CA HIS A 110 -10.88 -9.60 -7.56
C HIS A 110 -11.29 -8.56 -6.52
N ARG A 111 -12.34 -8.87 -5.75
CA ARG A 111 -13.01 -7.93 -4.83
C ARG A 111 -12.33 -7.77 -3.48
N THR A 112 -11.64 -8.79 -2.99
CA THR A 112 -11.02 -8.77 -1.66
C THR A 112 -9.89 -7.76 -1.62
N GLY A 113 -9.99 -6.77 -0.73
CA GLY A 113 -8.99 -5.72 -0.56
C GLY A 113 -8.95 -4.68 -1.68
N THR A 114 -9.93 -4.68 -2.60
CA THR A 114 -9.95 -3.74 -3.73
C THR A 114 -11.27 -2.96 -3.82
N ALA A 115 -11.17 -1.70 -4.23
CA ALA A 115 -12.30 -0.88 -4.67
C ALA A 115 -12.05 -0.52 -6.15
N ILE A 116 -13.04 -0.74 -7.01
CA ILE A 116 -12.89 -0.58 -8.45
C ILE A 116 -13.98 0.35 -8.99
N SER A 117 -13.54 1.38 -9.71
CA SER A 117 -14.39 2.24 -10.52
C SER A 117 -13.93 2.18 -11.96
N HIS A 118 -14.85 2.12 -12.90
CA HIS A 118 -14.49 2.15 -14.31
C HIS A 118 -15.47 2.98 -15.10
N GLU A 119 -15.02 3.49 -16.25
CA GLU A 119 -15.78 4.32 -17.15
C GLU A 119 -17.07 3.63 -17.57
N SER A 120 -18.18 4.35 -17.46
CA SER A 120 -19.51 3.82 -17.72
C SER A 120 -19.87 3.93 -19.21
N LEU A 121 -20.16 2.80 -19.84
CA LEU A 121 -20.69 2.79 -21.21
C LEU A 121 -22.13 3.36 -21.32
N ARG A 122 -22.78 3.62 -20.20
CA ARG A 122 -24.12 4.24 -20.18
C ARG A 122 -24.08 5.76 -20.20
N PHE A 123 -23.02 6.35 -19.64
CA PHE A 123 -22.89 7.79 -19.47
C PHE A 123 -21.83 8.41 -20.35
N VAL A 124 -20.81 7.65 -20.74
CA VAL A 124 -19.75 8.12 -21.62
C VAL A 124 -20.05 7.66 -23.05
N ARG A 125 -20.18 8.63 -23.96
CA ARG A 125 -20.28 8.33 -25.39
C ARG A 125 -18.93 7.93 -25.94
N LEU A 126 -18.88 6.80 -26.60
CA LEU A 126 -17.70 6.35 -27.34
C LEU A 126 -17.83 6.80 -28.79
N ASP A 127 -17.56 8.08 -29.05
CA ASP A 127 -17.60 8.64 -30.43
C ASP A 127 -16.44 8.14 -31.29
N LYS A 128 -15.34 7.70 -30.62
CA LYS A 128 -14.21 7.05 -31.29
C LYS A 128 -13.85 5.76 -30.53
N LEU A 129 -13.63 4.71 -31.28
CA LEU A 129 -13.18 3.42 -30.74
C LEU A 129 -11.67 3.31 -30.95
N SER A 130 -10.96 3.08 -29.84
CA SER A 130 -9.56 2.68 -29.84
C SER A 130 -9.46 1.16 -29.79
N ALA A 131 -8.41 0.60 -30.31
CA ALA A 131 -8.14 -0.83 -30.29
C ALA A 131 -6.72 -1.10 -29.79
N TYR A 132 -6.58 -2.12 -28.97
CA TYR A 132 -5.31 -2.72 -28.62
C TYR A 132 -5.16 -4.04 -29.38
N VAL A 133 -4.01 -4.25 -29.97
CA VAL A 133 -3.61 -5.52 -30.58
C VAL A 133 -2.48 -6.08 -29.72
N PRO A 134 -2.69 -7.25 -29.09
CA PRO A 134 -1.68 -7.88 -28.26
C PRO A 134 -0.46 -8.36 -29.04
#